data_f9cdc28acc1781a8827e998c11f0462d
#
_entry.id   f9cdc28acc1781a8827e998c11f0462d
#
_cell.length_a   1.000
_cell.length_b   1.000
_cell.length_c   1.000
_cell.angle_alpha   90.00
_cell.angle_beta   90.00
_cell.angle_gamma   90.00
#
_symmetry.space_group_name_H-M   'P 1'
#
loop_
_entity.id
_entity.type
_entity.pdbx_description
1 polymer ?
#
loop_
_entity_poly.entity_id
_entity_poly.type
_entity_poly.pdbx_seq_one_letter_code
_entity_poly.pdbx_strand_id
1 'polypeptide(L)'
;MNRTLVTATLLAAGLGAWSSVAVLDARASNDVSGVIEAARAAVAANATTHCEVPCGIYDDHAEIERMRLDGETMRKASAQIVELAKNPDAEHLNTIARWAMIKEEHGRKLQHTVAWYFLTQRVKAPGGPAEPAAREKYHGQLAAFHRISVAAMKSAQSLDPAASDELLAAIDVVAPWYPAKD
;
A
#
# COMPACT_ATOMS: atom_id res chain seq x y z
N MET A 1 20.38 -32.88 40.47
CA MET A 1 20.67 -32.05 39.30
C MET A 1 19.63 -30.95 39.27
N ASN A 2 20.04 -29.72 39.60
CA ASN A 2 19.16 -28.59 39.92
C ASN A 2 18.52 -27.96 38.68
N ARG A 3 17.20 -27.86 38.69
CA ARG A 3 16.45 -27.07 37.70
C ARG A 3 16.04 -25.76 38.37
N THR A 4 16.65 -24.69 37.92
CA THR A 4 16.40 -23.33 38.36
C THR A 4 15.04 -22.84 37.79
N LEU A 5 14.10 -22.56 38.68
CA LEU A 5 12.88 -21.82 38.36
C LEU A 5 13.21 -20.33 38.26
N VAL A 6 12.97 -19.73 37.10
CA VAL A 6 12.97 -18.28 36.95
C VAL A 6 11.52 -17.80 37.06
N THR A 7 11.18 -17.26 38.22
CA THR A 7 9.94 -16.53 38.45
C THR A 7 10.12 -15.07 38.06
N ALA A 8 9.48 -14.62 36.98
CA ALA A 8 9.36 -13.23 36.65
C ALA A 8 8.12 -12.64 37.30
N THR A 9 8.33 -11.79 38.31
CA THR A 9 7.25 -11.03 38.95
C THR A 9 7.08 -9.72 38.15
N LEU A 10 5.94 -9.53 37.50
CA LEU A 10 5.52 -8.26 36.92
C LEU A 10 4.58 -7.54 37.87
N LEU A 11 4.99 -6.40 38.38
CA LEU A 11 4.16 -5.46 39.13
C LEU A 11 3.18 -4.78 38.16
N ALA A 12 1.89 -4.91 38.44
CA ALA A 12 0.84 -4.16 37.74
C ALA A 12 0.42 -2.97 38.62
N ALA A 13 0.47 -1.77 38.04
CA ALA A 13 -0.28 -0.62 38.50
C ALA A 13 -0.78 0.17 37.30
N GLY A 14 -2.11 0.36 37.19
CA GLY A 14 -2.70 1.25 36.19
C GLY A 14 -4.02 0.72 35.60
N LEU A 15 -5.11 1.31 36.04
CA LEU A 15 -6.50 1.03 35.63
C LEU A 15 -6.75 1.27 34.15
N GLY A 16 -7.24 0.27 33.44
CA GLY A 16 -7.78 0.37 32.08
C GLY A 16 -8.26 -1.01 31.64
N ALA A 17 -9.51 -1.13 31.22
CA ALA A 17 -10.17 -2.38 30.85
C ALA A 17 -9.36 -3.16 29.79
N TRP A 18 -8.69 -4.20 30.23
CA TRP A 18 -7.97 -5.13 29.35
C TRP A 18 -8.80 -6.41 29.24
N SER A 19 -9.22 -6.69 28.03
CA SER A 19 -9.79 -7.99 27.67
C SER A 19 -8.84 -9.08 28.11
N SER A 20 -9.37 -10.07 28.82
CA SER A 20 -8.66 -11.23 29.34
C SER A 20 -7.94 -11.97 28.21
N VAL A 21 -6.64 -11.75 28.07
CA VAL A 21 -5.80 -12.66 27.31
C VAL A 21 -5.65 -13.90 28.20
N ALA A 22 -6.33 -14.98 27.85
CA ALA A 22 -6.11 -16.29 28.47
C ALA A 22 -4.65 -16.68 28.18
N VAL A 23 -3.78 -16.62 29.19
CA VAL A 23 -2.47 -17.23 29.15
C VAL A 23 -2.68 -18.73 29.11
N LEU A 24 -2.54 -19.33 27.93
CA LEU A 24 -2.51 -20.77 27.77
C LEU A 24 -1.27 -21.29 28.48
N ASP A 25 -1.50 -22.06 29.55
CA ASP A 25 -0.49 -22.79 30.28
C ASP A 25 0.08 -23.88 29.34
N ALA A 26 1.16 -23.53 28.64
CA ALA A 26 1.84 -24.42 27.70
C ALA A 26 2.64 -25.47 28.50
N ARG A 27 1.96 -26.47 29.00
CA ARG A 27 2.61 -27.74 29.33
C ARG A 27 3.10 -28.34 28.01
N ALA A 28 4.42 -28.40 27.90
CA ALA A 28 5.12 -28.92 26.75
C ALA A 28 4.67 -30.33 26.37
N SER A 29 3.72 -30.44 25.49
CA SER A 29 3.61 -31.51 24.52
C SER A 29 4.11 -30.94 23.17
N ASN A 30 4.95 -31.69 22.47
CA ASN A 30 5.47 -31.32 21.15
C ASN A 30 4.37 -31.35 20.05
N ASP A 31 3.16 -31.01 20.39
CA ASP A 31 2.04 -30.96 19.46
C ASP A 31 1.97 -29.58 18.80
N VAL A 32 2.84 -29.42 17.81
CA VAL A 32 2.85 -28.26 16.90
C VAL A 32 1.48 -28.11 16.20
N SER A 33 0.74 -29.20 16.02
CA SER A 33 -0.57 -29.20 15.37
C SER A 33 -1.60 -28.40 16.16
N GLY A 34 -1.64 -28.55 17.48
CA GLY A 34 -2.55 -27.78 18.34
C GLY A 34 -2.24 -26.29 18.37
N VAL A 35 -0.96 -25.91 18.30
CA VAL A 35 -0.54 -24.51 18.21
C VAL A 35 -0.91 -23.90 16.85
N ILE A 36 -0.75 -24.65 15.77
CA ILE A 36 -1.14 -24.23 14.44
C ILE A 36 -2.66 -24.09 14.33
N GLU A 37 -3.42 -24.99 14.92
CA GLU A 37 -4.89 -24.95 14.92
C GLU A 37 -5.42 -23.77 15.75
N ALA A 38 -4.86 -23.55 16.93
CA ALA A 38 -5.19 -22.36 17.75
C ALA A 38 -4.82 -21.05 17.06
N ALA A 39 -3.68 -20.98 16.37
CA ALA A 39 -3.28 -19.83 15.60
C ALA A 39 -4.20 -19.60 14.38
N ARG A 40 -4.60 -20.68 13.68
CA ARG A 40 -5.60 -20.60 12.59
C ARG A 40 -6.95 -20.13 13.08
N ALA A 41 -7.42 -20.64 14.24
CA ALA A 41 -8.68 -20.22 14.84
C ALA A 41 -8.63 -18.73 15.28
N ALA A 42 -7.51 -18.29 15.84
CA ALA A 42 -7.31 -16.89 16.23
C ALA A 42 -7.24 -15.95 14.99
N VAL A 43 -6.57 -16.38 13.91
CA VAL A 43 -6.57 -15.66 12.64
C VAL A 43 -7.95 -15.65 12.01
N ALA A 44 -8.68 -16.76 12.03
CA ALA A 44 -10.06 -16.83 11.50
C ALA A 44 -11.05 -15.99 12.33
N ALA A 45 -10.90 -15.92 13.64
CA ALA A 45 -11.72 -15.09 14.51
C ALA A 45 -11.44 -13.59 14.36
N ASN A 46 -10.22 -13.23 13.93
CA ASN A 46 -9.82 -11.85 13.60
C ASN A 46 -9.87 -11.56 12.09
N ALA A 47 -10.20 -12.53 11.27
CA ALA A 47 -10.49 -12.33 9.86
C ALA A 47 -11.89 -11.70 9.71
N THR A 48 -12.10 -10.54 10.30
CA THR A 48 -13.01 -9.60 9.71
C THR A 48 -12.46 -9.34 8.32
N THR A 49 -13.20 -9.76 7.31
CA THR A 49 -12.94 -9.47 5.90
C THR A 49 -12.99 -7.96 5.68
N HIS A 50 -11.97 -7.25 6.16
CA HIS A 50 -11.79 -5.85 5.84
C HIS A 50 -11.07 -5.80 4.51
N CYS A 51 -11.81 -5.45 3.46
CA CYS A 51 -11.16 -4.73 2.39
C CYS A 51 -10.42 -3.55 2.99
N GLU A 52 -9.35 -3.15 2.35
CA GLU A 52 -8.64 -1.95 2.77
C GLU A 52 -9.62 -0.78 2.83
N VAL A 53 -9.66 -0.17 3.99
CA VAL A 53 -10.63 0.85 4.40
C VAL A 53 -10.56 2.10 3.52
N PRO A 54 -11.68 2.74 3.31
CA PRO A 54 -13.04 2.54 3.83
C PRO A 54 -13.92 1.75 2.85
N CYS A 55 -14.41 0.60 3.26
CA CYS A 55 -15.26 -0.25 2.44
C CYS A 55 -16.65 0.40 2.24
N GLY A 56 -17.00 0.73 0.98
CA GLY A 56 -18.32 1.21 0.61
C GLY A 56 -18.54 2.73 0.71
N ILE A 57 -17.57 3.50 1.19
CA ILE A 57 -17.63 4.96 1.28
C ILE A 57 -16.56 5.63 0.39
N TYR A 58 -16.26 4.98 -0.71
CA TYR A 58 -15.20 5.44 -1.61
C TYR A 58 -15.61 6.63 -2.44
N ASP A 59 -14.70 7.56 -2.56
CA ASP A 59 -14.67 8.54 -3.62
C ASP A 59 -13.55 8.16 -4.60
N ASP A 60 -13.92 7.47 -5.67
CA ASP A 60 -12.97 7.01 -6.69
C ASP A 60 -12.27 8.19 -7.36
N HIS A 61 -13.00 9.30 -7.55
CA HIS A 61 -12.44 10.53 -8.11
C HIS A 61 -11.36 11.10 -7.19
N ALA A 62 -11.61 11.18 -5.90
CA ALA A 62 -10.62 11.66 -4.94
C ALA A 62 -9.36 10.79 -4.92
N GLU A 63 -9.48 9.47 -5.12
CA GLU A 63 -8.31 8.59 -5.24
C GLU A 63 -7.50 8.85 -6.52
N ILE A 64 -8.15 9.13 -7.65
CA ILE A 64 -7.48 9.56 -8.88
C ILE A 64 -6.72 10.88 -8.65
N GLU A 65 -7.35 11.86 -8.01
CA GLU A 65 -6.71 13.15 -7.71
C GLU A 65 -5.54 13.01 -6.74
N ARG A 66 -5.63 12.11 -5.75
CA ARG A 66 -4.49 11.78 -4.88
C ARG A 66 -3.32 11.16 -5.66
N MET A 67 -3.60 10.23 -6.58
CA MET A 67 -2.57 9.64 -7.44
C MET A 67 -1.91 10.71 -8.31
N ARG A 68 -2.68 11.66 -8.83
CA ARG A 68 -2.16 12.80 -9.60
C ARG A 68 -1.23 13.66 -8.74
N LEU A 69 -1.65 14.01 -7.51
CA LEU A 69 -0.85 14.78 -6.57
C LEU A 69 0.44 14.05 -6.17
N ASP A 70 0.38 12.73 -5.97
CA ASP A 70 1.57 11.90 -5.71
C ASP A 70 2.53 11.95 -6.92
N GLY A 71 2.05 11.83 -8.14
CA GLY A 71 2.84 11.94 -9.37
C GLY A 71 3.49 13.32 -9.55
N GLU A 72 2.76 14.40 -9.27
CA GLU A 72 3.30 15.76 -9.30
C GLU A 72 4.35 15.99 -8.21
N THR A 73 4.16 15.40 -7.04
CA THR A 73 5.15 15.45 -5.96
C THR A 73 6.45 14.76 -6.39
N MET A 74 6.37 13.61 -7.06
CA MET A 74 7.53 12.90 -7.60
C MET A 74 8.24 13.73 -8.68
N ARG A 75 7.50 14.39 -9.57
CA ARG A 75 8.05 15.30 -10.58
C ARG A 75 8.78 16.47 -9.95
N LYS A 76 8.17 17.11 -8.95
CA LYS A 76 8.79 18.20 -8.18
C LYS A 76 10.04 17.73 -7.45
N ALA A 77 10.02 16.55 -6.83
CA ALA A 77 11.17 15.99 -6.13
C ALA A 77 12.35 15.77 -7.09
N SER A 78 12.11 15.23 -8.30
CA SER A 78 13.13 15.06 -9.34
C SER A 78 13.76 16.39 -9.74
N ALA A 79 12.94 17.42 -9.97
CA ALA A 79 13.42 18.75 -10.33
C ALA A 79 14.27 19.38 -9.20
N GLN A 80 13.85 19.22 -7.95
CA GLN A 80 14.59 19.72 -6.78
C GLN A 80 15.95 19.03 -6.62
N ILE A 81 16.00 17.72 -6.82
CA ILE A 81 17.26 16.96 -6.77
C ILE A 81 18.23 17.47 -7.84
N VAL A 82 17.77 17.65 -9.08
CA VAL A 82 18.59 18.14 -10.18
C VAL A 82 19.11 19.56 -9.90
N GLU A 83 18.27 20.44 -9.34
CA GLU A 83 18.66 21.81 -9.03
C GLU A 83 19.72 21.86 -7.93
N LEU A 84 19.48 21.16 -6.82
CA LEU A 84 20.40 21.13 -5.67
C LEU A 84 21.74 20.46 -6.02
N ALA A 85 21.74 19.51 -6.95
CA ALA A 85 22.95 18.81 -7.39
C ALA A 85 23.92 19.70 -8.19
N LYS A 86 23.49 20.89 -8.63
CA LYS A 86 24.38 21.83 -9.37
C LYS A 86 25.49 22.41 -8.48
N ASN A 87 25.19 22.60 -7.20
CA ASN A 87 26.14 23.16 -6.23
C ASN A 87 26.05 22.37 -4.91
N PRO A 88 26.58 21.14 -4.85
CA PRO A 88 26.41 20.26 -3.72
C PRO A 88 27.27 20.72 -2.52
N ASP A 89 26.61 20.97 -1.41
CA ASP A 89 27.19 21.12 -0.08
C ASP A 89 26.50 20.16 0.91
N ALA A 90 26.86 20.18 2.16
CA ALA A 90 26.30 19.27 3.18
C ALA A 90 24.78 19.43 3.34
N GLU A 91 24.27 20.67 3.27
CA GLU A 91 22.85 20.98 3.40
C GLU A 91 22.08 20.55 2.14
N HIS A 92 22.62 20.81 0.95
CA HIS A 92 22.06 20.36 -0.30
C HIS A 92 22.02 18.82 -0.37
N LEU A 93 23.09 18.13 0.03
CA LEU A 93 23.12 16.67 0.06
C LEU A 93 22.07 16.08 1.02
N ASN A 94 21.91 16.67 2.22
CA ASN A 94 20.85 16.29 3.15
C ASN A 94 19.46 16.48 2.54
N THR A 95 19.23 17.60 1.88
CA THR A 95 17.94 17.90 1.22
C THR A 95 17.68 16.99 0.02
N ILE A 96 18.70 16.67 -0.78
CA ILE A 96 18.60 15.68 -1.87
C ILE A 96 18.19 14.32 -1.35
N ALA A 97 18.78 13.85 -0.24
CA ALA A 97 18.41 12.58 0.36
C ALA A 97 16.93 12.55 0.79
N ARG A 98 16.43 13.64 1.36
CA ARG A 98 15.01 13.78 1.74
C ARG A 98 14.09 13.75 0.52
N TRP A 99 14.42 14.44 -0.57
CA TRP A 99 13.64 14.39 -1.81
C TRP A 99 13.65 13.00 -2.45
N ALA A 100 14.79 12.29 -2.41
CA ALA A 100 14.86 10.92 -2.88
C ALA A 100 13.92 9.99 -2.10
N MET A 101 13.88 10.11 -0.78
CA MET A 101 12.94 9.35 0.06
C MET A 101 11.48 9.67 -0.27
N ILE A 102 11.14 10.95 -0.48
CA ILE A 102 9.79 11.38 -0.88
C ILE A 102 9.39 10.73 -2.20
N LYS A 103 10.27 10.71 -3.21
CA LYS A 103 9.99 10.04 -4.49
C LYS A 103 9.67 8.56 -4.30
N GLU A 104 10.48 7.85 -3.53
CA GLU A 104 10.27 6.43 -3.26
C GLU A 104 8.97 6.16 -2.51
N GLU A 105 8.65 6.99 -1.53
CA GLU A 105 7.43 6.86 -0.74
C GLU A 105 6.18 7.08 -1.60
N HIS A 106 6.13 8.17 -2.37
CA HIS A 106 5.00 8.49 -3.24
C HIS A 106 4.84 7.47 -4.37
N GLY A 107 5.95 6.95 -4.94
CA GLY A 107 5.92 5.88 -5.93
C GLY A 107 5.31 4.59 -5.38
N ARG A 108 5.72 4.17 -4.19
CA ARG A 108 5.14 2.98 -3.51
C ARG A 108 3.68 3.18 -3.13
N LYS A 109 3.31 4.37 -2.63
CA LYS A 109 1.93 4.72 -2.31
C LYS A 109 1.04 4.64 -3.54
N LEU A 110 1.49 5.15 -4.68
CA LEU A 110 0.79 5.06 -5.96
C LEU A 110 0.55 3.60 -6.38
N GLN A 111 1.61 2.78 -6.36
CA GLN A 111 1.51 1.36 -6.67
C GLN A 111 0.56 0.62 -5.73
N HIS A 112 0.59 0.97 -4.44
CA HIS A 112 -0.32 0.42 -3.44
C HIS A 112 -1.78 0.79 -3.76
N THR A 113 -2.07 2.06 -4.03
CA THR A 113 -3.42 2.52 -4.42
C THR A 113 -3.91 1.79 -5.67
N VAL A 114 -3.05 1.63 -6.69
CA VAL A 114 -3.40 0.86 -7.89
C VAL A 114 -3.76 -0.59 -7.56
N ALA A 115 -2.90 -1.28 -6.78
CA ALA A 115 -3.08 -2.70 -6.49
C ALA A 115 -4.29 -2.96 -5.58
N TRP A 116 -4.37 -2.26 -4.46
CA TRP A 116 -5.33 -2.56 -3.41
C TRP A 116 -6.66 -1.87 -3.60
N TYR A 117 -6.67 -0.64 -4.07
CA TYR A 117 -7.92 0.07 -4.30
C TYR A 117 -8.51 -0.26 -5.67
N PHE A 118 -7.80 0.05 -6.76
CA PHE A 118 -8.37 -0.09 -8.08
C PHE A 118 -8.43 -1.54 -8.56
N LEU A 119 -7.31 -2.25 -8.64
CA LEU A 119 -7.28 -3.60 -9.20
C LEU A 119 -8.05 -4.61 -8.34
N THR A 120 -7.98 -4.51 -7.03
CA THR A 120 -8.68 -5.44 -6.13
C THR A 120 -10.16 -5.13 -6.01
N GLN A 121 -10.54 -3.86 -5.96
CA GLN A 121 -11.89 -3.48 -5.57
C GLN A 121 -12.73 -2.87 -6.69
N ARG A 122 -12.12 -2.16 -7.64
CA ARG A 122 -12.86 -1.38 -8.65
C ARG A 122 -12.87 -2.03 -10.02
N VAL A 123 -11.79 -2.70 -10.41
CA VAL A 123 -11.73 -3.46 -11.66
C VAL A 123 -12.35 -4.83 -11.44
N LYS A 124 -13.49 -5.10 -12.09
CA LYS A 124 -14.24 -6.34 -11.93
C LYS A 124 -14.13 -7.22 -13.16
N ALA A 125 -13.68 -8.46 -12.96
CA ALA A 125 -13.73 -9.46 -14.01
C ALA A 125 -15.19 -9.72 -14.42
N PRO A 126 -15.49 -9.85 -15.73
CA PRO A 126 -16.81 -10.24 -16.17
C PRO A 126 -17.12 -11.67 -15.73
N GLY A 127 -18.37 -11.90 -15.24
CA GLY A 127 -18.81 -13.22 -14.81
C GLY A 127 -19.20 -14.13 -15.98
N GLY A 128 -19.03 -15.45 -15.80
CA GLY A 128 -19.48 -16.46 -16.75
C GLY A 128 -18.88 -16.36 -18.17
N PRO A 129 -19.53 -16.91 -19.19
CA PRO A 129 -19.14 -16.74 -20.58
C PRO A 129 -19.43 -15.30 -21.02
N ALA A 130 -18.45 -14.43 -20.77
CA ALA A 130 -18.58 -13.01 -21.06
C ALA A 130 -18.46 -12.71 -22.55
N GLU A 131 -19.24 -11.72 -22.99
CA GLU A 131 -19.15 -11.14 -24.33
C GLU A 131 -17.73 -10.61 -24.60
N PRO A 132 -17.25 -10.70 -25.86
CA PRO A 132 -15.91 -10.25 -26.23
C PRO A 132 -15.61 -8.81 -25.78
N ALA A 133 -16.56 -7.89 -25.93
CA ALA A 133 -16.41 -6.49 -25.53
C ALA A 133 -16.22 -6.31 -24.02
N ALA A 134 -16.89 -7.11 -23.19
CA ALA A 134 -16.74 -7.06 -21.73
C ALA A 134 -15.34 -7.55 -21.30
N ARG A 135 -14.81 -8.58 -21.96
CA ARG A 135 -13.44 -9.06 -21.74
C ARG A 135 -12.41 -8.03 -22.18
N GLU A 136 -12.60 -7.43 -23.34
CA GLU A 136 -11.71 -6.39 -23.86
C GLU A 136 -11.65 -5.19 -22.92
N LYS A 137 -12.80 -4.72 -22.43
CA LYS A 137 -12.87 -3.65 -21.43
C LYS A 137 -12.10 -4.01 -20.17
N TYR A 138 -12.29 -5.22 -19.65
CA TYR A 138 -11.58 -5.69 -18.46
C TYR A 138 -10.06 -5.72 -18.66
N HIS A 139 -9.61 -6.30 -19.79
CA HIS A 139 -8.17 -6.34 -20.12
C HIS A 139 -7.60 -4.93 -20.32
N GLY A 140 -8.34 -4.03 -20.95
CA GLY A 140 -7.95 -2.64 -21.12
C GLY A 140 -7.77 -1.92 -19.78
N GLN A 141 -8.68 -2.16 -18.82
CA GLN A 141 -8.54 -1.61 -17.47
C GLN A 141 -7.31 -2.17 -16.74
N LEU A 142 -7.08 -3.49 -16.81
CA LEU A 142 -5.89 -4.11 -16.23
C LEU A 142 -4.60 -3.52 -16.82
N ALA A 143 -4.52 -3.39 -18.14
CA ALA A 143 -3.37 -2.84 -18.84
C ALA A 143 -3.11 -1.38 -18.45
N ALA A 144 -4.15 -0.56 -18.34
CA ALA A 144 -4.02 0.85 -17.95
C ALA A 144 -3.50 1.01 -16.53
N PHE A 145 -4.02 0.29 -15.56
CA PHE A 145 -3.53 0.33 -14.17
C PHE A 145 -2.14 -0.28 -14.01
N HIS A 146 -1.83 -1.35 -14.75
CA HIS A 146 -0.46 -1.87 -14.81
C HIS A 146 0.52 -0.81 -15.34
N ARG A 147 0.13 -0.09 -16.39
CA ARG A 147 0.94 1.02 -16.94
C ARG A 147 1.23 2.10 -15.89
N ILE A 148 0.25 2.50 -15.07
CA ILE A 148 0.46 3.44 -13.96
C ILE A 148 1.50 2.89 -12.98
N SER A 149 1.37 1.63 -12.55
CA SER A 149 2.32 0.99 -11.62
C SER A 149 3.74 0.97 -12.16
N VAL A 150 3.92 0.65 -13.46
CA VAL A 150 5.24 0.65 -14.11
C VAL A 150 5.79 2.06 -14.24
N ALA A 151 4.95 3.03 -14.61
CA ALA A 151 5.36 4.43 -14.74
C ALA A 151 5.74 5.04 -13.38
N ALA A 152 5.02 4.69 -12.29
CA ALA A 152 5.36 5.10 -10.93
C ALA A 152 6.74 4.56 -10.51
N MET A 153 7.04 3.28 -10.80
CA MET A 153 8.36 2.71 -10.56
C MET A 153 9.45 3.46 -11.35
N LYS A 154 9.26 3.68 -12.63
CA LYS A 154 10.23 4.41 -13.48
C LYS A 154 10.45 5.84 -12.98
N SER A 155 9.38 6.55 -12.63
CA SER A 155 9.46 7.91 -12.09
C SER A 155 10.22 7.94 -10.76
N ALA A 156 10.04 6.94 -9.88
CA ALA A 156 10.81 6.85 -8.64
C ALA A 156 12.32 6.64 -8.91
N GLN A 157 12.68 5.87 -9.92
CA GLN A 157 14.07 5.49 -10.24
C GLN A 157 14.80 6.49 -11.16
N SER A 158 14.09 7.44 -11.77
CA SER A 158 14.66 8.37 -12.75
C SER A 158 14.59 9.81 -12.27
N LEU A 159 15.54 10.63 -12.75
CA LEU A 159 15.49 12.10 -12.64
C LEU A 159 15.05 12.75 -13.94
N ASP A 160 14.84 11.96 -15.00
CA ASP A 160 14.33 12.44 -16.28
C ASP A 160 12.87 12.91 -16.12
N PRO A 161 12.54 14.16 -16.44
CA PRO A 161 11.17 14.67 -16.38
C PRO A 161 10.17 13.81 -17.17
N ALA A 162 10.59 13.23 -18.30
CA ALA A 162 9.75 12.38 -19.14
C ALA A 162 9.16 11.19 -18.38
N ALA A 163 9.87 10.64 -17.38
CA ALA A 163 9.37 9.53 -16.56
C ALA A 163 8.16 9.93 -15.69
N SER A 164 8.18 11.15 -15.15
CA SER A 164 7.04 11.69 -14.38
C SER A 164 5.89 12.13 -15.28
N ASP A 165 6.20 12.66 -16.46
CA ASP A 165 5.19 13.02 -17.45
C ASP A 165 4.47 11.78 -17.99
N GLU A 166 5.19 10.65 -18.22
CA GLU A 166 4.58 9.36 -18.56
C GLU A 166 3.63 8.86 -17.46
N LEU A 167 4.01 9.03 -16.19
CA LEU A 167 3.16 8.66 -15.07
C LEU A 167 1.87 9.48 -15.04
N LEU A 168 1.97 10.80 -15.14
CA LEU A 168 0.79 11.69 -15.12
C LEU A 168 -0.12 11.41 -16.32
N ALA A 169 0.44 11.22 -17.51
CA ALA A 169 -0.32 10.84 -18.69
C ALA A 169 -1.02 9.48 -18.53
N ALA A 170 -0.39 8.51 -17.86
CA ALA A 170 -1.03 7.22 -17.58
C ALA A 170 -2.22 7.35 -16.62
N ILE A 171 -2.13 8.23 -15.62
CA ILE A 171 -3.23 8.53 -14.70
C ILE A 171 -4.38 9.23 -15.45
N ASP A 172 -4.07 10.14 -16.36
CA ASP A 172 -5.05 10.87 -17.17
C ASP A 172 -5.88 9.94 -18.07
N VAL A 173 -5.34 8.80 -18.49
CA VAL A 173 -6.08 7.79 -19.25
C VAL A 173 -7.22 7.17 -18.44
N VAL A 174 -7.03 6.95 -17.14
CA VAL A 174 -8.04 6.30 -16.29
C VAL A 174 -8.97 7.30 -15.61
N ALA A 175 -8.57 8.55 -15.48
CA ALA A 175 -9.34 9.59 -14.78
C ALA A 175 -10.80 9.73 -15.28
N PRO A 176 -11.10 9.70 -16.59
CA PRO A 176 -12.47 9.78 -17.09
C PRO A 176 -13.37 8.61 -16.70
N TRP A 177 -12.80 7.49 -16.25
CA TRP A 177 -13.59 6.34 -15.79
C TRP A 177 -14.19 6.54 -14.40
N TYR A 178 -13.68 7.54 -13.68
CA TYR A 178 -14.03 7.85 -12.30
C TYR A 178 -14.31 9.36 -12.13
N PRO A 179 -15.39 9.88 -12.75
CA PRO A 179 -15.73 11.30 -12.66
C PRO A 179 -16.11 11.69 -11.24
N ALA A 180 -16.01 12.98 -10.93
CA ALA A 180 -16.56 13.52 -9.69
C ALA A 180 -18.04 13.16 -9.57
N LYS A 181 -18.51 12.93 -8.35
CA LYS A 181 -19.94 12.79 -8.07
C LYS A 181 -20.54 14.18 -7.91
N ASP A 182 -21.65 14.40 -8.58
CA ASP A 182 -22.47 15.61 -8.43
C ASP A 182 -23.03 15.72 -7.01
#